data_4f6f9a9139a1054471e4a98a18685350
#
_entry.id   4f6f9a9139a1054471e4a98a18685350
#
_cell.length_a   1.000
_cell.length_b   1.000
_cell.length_c   1.000
_cell.angle_alpha   90.00
_cell.angle_beta   90.00
_cell.angle_gamma   90.00
#
_symmetry.space_group_name_H-M   'P 1'
#
loop_
_entity.id
_entity.type
_entity.pdbx_description
1 polymer ?
#
loop_
_entity_poly.entity_id
_entity_poly.type
_entity_poly.pdbx_seq_one_letter_code
_entity_poly.pdbx_strand_id
1 'polypeptide(L)'
;MKNIRIDYYTGTGGSEWVARLLADKLKSDNRNVVVNRIYRANINDMETLETDYYILIFPVHSFCAPKPVYEWVEHLVGNHCKTAVISVSGGGNVITNTACRCKTVKLLKKSNFNVIYEEMVRMPNNWMKAPNKKNYTHILSKLPKKIDQIAQTVISEQRREKIIYWIDYLISALGEAEKGGTYKFGNGIKVLDACTGCGLCAKNCCSSNIQIERELHTKPKFGNQCDMCLGCVYNCPQKALQPTWGAFQVDKNGYNLRLMRQNVDDVAEEKSLC
;
A
#
# COMPACT_ATOMS: atom_id res chain seq x y z
N MET A 1 8.47 9.87 -22.83
CA MET A 1 7.96 9.88 -21.46
C MET A 1 8.80 10.84 -20.60
N LYS A 2 8.22 11.99 -20.24
CA LYS A 2 8.91 13.03 -19.44
C LYS A 2 8.29 13.15 -18.05
N ASN A 3 6.98 13.09 -17.95
CA ASN A 3 6.25 13.22 -16.68
C ASN A 3 5.70 11.88 -16.24
N ILE A 4 6.10 11.42 -15.05
CA ILE A 4 5.63 10.18 -14.42
C ILE A 4 4.95 10.56 -13.11
N ARG A 5 3.75 10.05 -12.89
CA ARG A 5 3.07 10.15 -11.61
C ARG A 5 2.94 8.77 -10.96
N ILE A 6 3.33 8.69 -9.70
CA ILE A 6 3.20 7.50 -8.87
C ILE A 6 2.23 7.82 -7.73
N ASP A 7 1.05 7.20 -7.74
CA ASP A 7 0.13 7.28 -6.62
C ASP A 7 0.19 5.97 -5.82
N TYR A 8 0.34 6.06 -4.50
CA TYR A 8 0.43 4.88 -3.66
C TYR A 8 -0.46 4.94 -2.42
N TYR A 9 -1.04 3.80 -2.05
CA TYR A 9 -1.70 3.60 -0.76
C TYR A 9 -0.82 2.73 0.14
N THR A 10 -0.71 3.07 1.42
CA THR A 10 0.05 2.27 2.39
C THR A 10 -0.52 2.39 3.80
N GLY A 11 -0.59 1.27 4.53
CA GLY A 11 -0.86 1.25 5.97
C GLY A 11 0.41 1.29 6.81
N THR A 12 1.34 0.37 6.54
CA THR A 12 2.53 0.11 7.35
C THR A 12 3.85 0.39 6.64
N GLY A 13 3.82 1.12 5.52
CA GLY A 13 5.01 1.59 4.81
C GLY A 13 5.51 0.73 3.65
N GLY A 14 5.00 -0.51 3.47
CA GLY A 14 5.51 -1.41 2.42
C GLY A 14 5.37 -0.86 1.01
N SER A 15 4.17 -0.41 0.63
CA SER A 15 3.91 0.20 -0.69
C SER A 15 4.61 1.55 -0.85
N GLU A 16 4.74 2.32 0.22
CA GLU A 16 5.51 3.58 0.20
C GLU A 16 6.97 3.31 -0.15
N TRP A 17 7.58 2.30 0.48
CA TRP A 17 8.97 1.99 0.21
C TRP A 17 9.18 1.56 -1.25
N VAL A 18 8.30 0.71 -1.78
CA VAL A 18 8.30 0.34 -3.21
C VAL A 18 8.17 1.58 -4.11
N ALA A 19 7.24 2.49 -3.79
CA ALA A 19 7.02 3.72 -4.56
C ALA A 19 8.25 4.64 -4.57
N ARG A 20 8.89 4.84 -3.43
CA ARG A 20 10.08 5.69 -3.31
C ARG A 20 11.28 5.10 -4.06
N LEU A 21 11.58 3.82 -3.85
CA LEU A 21 12.66 3.14 -4.58
C LEU A 21 12.45 3.19 -6.10
N LEU A 22 11.20 2.97 -6.54
CA LEU A 22 10.89 3.03 -7.97
C LEU A 22 11.02 4.46 -8.50
N ALA A 23 10.56 5.47 -7.76
CA ALA A 23 10.71 6.87 -8.14
C ALA A 23 12.19 7.26 -8.30
N ASP A 24 13.05 6.85 -7.37
CA ASP A 24 14.49 7.13 -7.43
C ASP A 24 15.15 6.51 -8.67
N LYS A 25 14.72 5.29 -9.08
CA LYS A 25 15.20 4.63 -10.31
C LYS A 25 14.65 5.26 -11.59
N LEU A 26 13.46 5.86 -11.53
CA LEU A 26 12.83 6.49 -12.69
C LEU A 26 13.29 7.94 -12.92
N LYS A 27 13.75 8.63 -11.87
CA LYS A 27 14.28 10.00 -11.98
C LYS A 27 15.49 10.06 -12.90
N SER A 28 15.57 11.10 -13.71
CA SER A 28 16.72 11.49 -14.53
C SER A 28 16.56 12.95 -14.94
N ASP A 29 17.58 13.56 -15.53
CA ASP A 29 17.53 14.96 -15.97
C ASP A 29 16.36 15.26 -16.91
N ASN A 30 15.93 14.26 -17.68
CA ASN A 30 14.84 14.39 -18.65
C ASN A 30 13.50 13.80 -18.17
N ARG A 31 13.40 13.33 -16.90
CA ARG A 31 12.17 12.73 -16.34
C ARG A 31 11.82 13.34 -14.99
N ASN A 32 10.65 13.96 -14.95
CA ASN A 32 10.04 14.44 -13.73
C ASN A 32 9.17 13.32 -13.14
N VAL A 33 9.40 12.98 -11.86
CA VAL A 33 8.65 11.94 -11.14
C VAL A 33 7.99 12.54 -9.92
N VAL A 34 6.66 12.57 -9.92
CA VAL A 34 5.84 13.01 -8.80
C VAL A 34 5.31 11.81 -8.05
N VAL A 35 5.43 11.81 -6.72
CA VAL A 35 4.99 10.70 -5.85
C VAL A 35 3.95 11.20 -4.86
N ASN A 36 2.73 10.68 -4.94
CA ASN A 36 1.62 11.06 -4.07
C ASN A 36 1.13 9.88 -3.24
N ARG A 37 0.85 10.15 -1.97
CA ARG A 37 0.17 9.20 -1.10
C ARG A 37 -1.34 9.38 -1.21
N ILE A 38 -2.03 8.27 -1.43
CA ILE A 38 -3.50 8.25 -1.49
C ILE A 38 -4.06 8.42 -0.08
N TYR A 39 -4.84 9.47 0.11
CA TYR A 39 -5.69 9.71 1.28
C TYR A 39 -7.12 9.92 0.82
N ARG A 40 -8.09 9.30 1.49
CA ARG A 40 -9.51 9.50 1.18
C ARG A 40 -9.92 10.97 1.29
N ALA A 41 -9.35 11.71 2.25
CA ALA A 41 -9.62 13.13 2.42
C ALA A 41 -9.29 13.98 1.19
N ASN A 42 -8.32 13.58 0.36
CA ASN A 42 -7.82 14.35 -0.77
C ASN A 42 -8.46 13.94 -2.11
N ILE A 43 -9.44 13.05 -2.11
CA ILE A 43 -10.04 12.54 -3.36
C ILE A 43 -10.72 13.66 -4.15
N ASN A 44 -11.36 14.60 -3.47
CA ASN A 44 -12.09 15.69 -4.12
C ASN A 44 -11.18 16.86 -4.57
N ASP A 45 -9.92 16.90 -4.13
CA ASP A 45 -8.95 17.95 -4.43
C ASP A 45 -8.07 17.59 -5.64
N MET A 46 -8.48 16.57 -6.42
CA MET A 46 -7.65 16.06 -7.50
C MET A 46 -7.76 16.89 -8.76
N GLU A 47 -6.63 17.41 -9.20
CA GLU A 47 -6.47 18.06 -10.49
C GLU A 47 -6.40 17.05 -11.64
N THR A 48 -6.69 17.54 -12.87
CA THR A 48 -6.55 16.74 -14.10
C THR A 48 -5.15 16.14 -14.22
N LEU A 49 -5.08 14.88 -14.59
CA LEU A 49 -3.82 14.14 -14.67
C LEU A 49 -3.04 14.52 -15.93
N GLU A 50 -2.13 15.47 -15.82
CA GLU A 50 -1.17 15.80 -16.88
C GLU A 50 0.11 14.97 -16.70
N THR A 51 0.10 13.72 -17.18
CA THR A 51 1.25 12.83 -17.07
C THR A 51 1.34 11.91 -18.28
N ASP A 52 2.58 11.60 -18.71
CA ASP A 52 2.83 10.67 -19.81
C ASP A 52 2.68 9.20 -19.36
N TYR A 53 2.97 8.94 -18.08
CA TYR A 53 2.91 7.60 -17.51
C TYR A 53 2.40 7.63 -16.07
N TYR A 54 1.41 6.81 -15.78
CA TYR A 54 0.83 6.67 -14.46
C TYR A 54 1.22 5.35 -13.80
N ILE A 55 1.55 5.36 -12.52
CA ILE A 55 1.89 4.16 -11.74
C ILE A 55 1.02 4.15 -10.50
N LEU A 56 0.21 3.11 -10.35
CA LEU A 56 -0.61 2.89 -9.16
C LEU A 56 -0.02 1.77 -8.31
N ILE A 57 0.28 2.05 -7.03
CA ILE A 57 0.89 1.10 -6.11
C ILE A 57 0.00 0.91 -4.88
N PHE A 58 -0.38 -0.33 -4.57
CA PHE A 58 -1.24 -0.62 -3.42
C PHE A 58 -0.95 -1.98 -2.78
N PRO A 59 -1.23 -2.15 -1.47
CA PRO A 59 -1.14 -3.45 -0.82
C PRO A 59 -2.35 -4.32 -1.15
N VAL A 60 -2.15 -5.64 -1.14
CA VAL A 60 -3.25 -6.60 -1.26
C VAL A 60 -3.92 -6.76 0.11
N HIS A 61 -5.20 -6.42 0.20
CA HIS A 61 -6.06 -6.64 1.37
C HIS A 61 -7.20 -7.59 0.97
N SER A 62 -7.30 -8.75 1.64
CA SER A 62 -8.35 -9.74 1.33
C SER A 62 -8.52 -9.97 -0.17
N PHE A 63 -7.42 -10.29 -0.86
CA PHE A 63 -7.37 -10.54 -2.32
C PHE A 63 -7.81 -9.36 -3.21
N CYS A 64 -7.94 -8.17 -2.65
CA CYS A 64 -8.42 -6.95 -3.30
C CYS A 64 -7.48 -5.78 -3.08
N ALA A 65 -7.65 -4.67 -3.82
CA ALA A 65 -7.08 -3.39 -3.44
C ALA A 65 -7.89 -2.77 -2.28
N PRO A 66 -7.28 -1.93 -1.42
CA PRO A 66 -8.00 -1.15 -0.42
C PRO A 66 -9.11 -0.28 -1.02
N LYS A 67 -10.20 -0.08 -0.28
CA LYS A 67 -11.34 0.72 -0.76
C LYS A 67 -10.96 2.14 -1.20
N PRO A 68 -10.08 2.90 -0.47
CA PRO A 68 -9.65 4.22 -0.93
C PRO A 68 -8.92 4.22 -2.28
N VAL A 69 -8.30 3.09 -2.67
CA VAL A 69 -7.66 2.96 -3.99
C VAL A 69 -8.70 2.94 -5.11
N TYR A 70 -9.82 2.27 -4.90
CA TYR A 70 -10.92 2.27 -5.88
C TYR A 70 -11.55 3.64 -6.00
N GLU A 71 -11.88 4.25 -4.85
CA GLU A 71 -12.44 5.60 -4.79
C GLU A 71 -11.51 6.61 -5.48
N TRP A 72 -10.20 6.49 -5.25
CA TRP A 72 -9.19 7.32 -5.92
C TRP A 72 -9.23 7.19 -7.44
N VAL A 73 -9.22 5.96 -7.95
CA VAL A 73 -9.24 5.69 -9.40
C VAL A 73 -10.53 6.18 -10.06
N GLU A 74 -11.67 6.07 -9.37
CA GLU A 74 -12.97 6.53 -9.89
C GLU A 74 -13.06 8.05 -10.09
N HIS A 75 -12.24 8.84 -9.39
CA HIS A 75 -12.15 10.30 -9.53
C HIS A 75 -11.08 10.75 -10.54
N LEU A 76 -10.25 9.82 -11.04
CA LEU A 76 -9.24 10.14 -12.05
C LEU A 76 -9.78 10.03 -13.47
N VAL A 77 -9.25 10.90 -14.36
CA VAL A 77 -9.44 10.79 -15.80
C VAL A 77 -8.09 10.49 -16.44
N GLY A 78 -7.95 9.32 -17.07
CA GLY A 78 -6.67 8.80 -17.52
C GLY A 78 -6.19 9.33 -18.88
N ASN A 79 -7.04 9.93 -19.71
CA ASN A 79 -6.71 10.46 -21.03
C ASN A 79 -5.83 9.52 -21.89
N HIS A 80 -6.10 8.21 -21.84
CA HIS A 80 -5.32 7.14 -22.47
C HIS A 80 -3.86 7.04 -22.02
N CYS A 81 -3.51 7.63 -20.85
CA CYS A 81 -2.18 7.57 -20.26
C CYS A 81 -1.74 6.10 -20.08
N LYS A 82 -0.50 5.79 -20.49
CA LYS A 82 0.11 4.48 -20.23
C LYS A 82 0.22 4.27 -18.71
N THR A 83 -0.20 3.08 -18.27
CA THR A 83 -0.36 2.83 -16.84
C THR A 83 0.25 1.50 -16.41
N ALA A 84 0.99 1.54 -15.30
CA ALA A 84 1.42 0.37 -14.57
C ALA A 84 0.62 0.18 -13.28
N VAL A 85 0.24 -1.05 -12.98
CA VAL A 85 -0.42 -1.45 -11.73
C VAL A 85 0.53 -2.34 -10.95
N ILE A 86 0.97 -1.88 -9.77
CA ILE A 86 1.91 -2.60 -8.93
C ILE A 86 1.23 -2.93 -7.60
N SER A 87 0.94 -4.20 -7.39
CA SER A 87 0.41 -4.70 -6.13
C SER A 87 1.53 -5.15 -5.19
N VAL A 88 1.35 -4.93 -3.88
CA VAL A 88 2.32 -5.30 -2.85
C VAL A 88 1.70 -6.33 -1.91
N SER A 89 2.34 -7.49 -1.75
CA SER A 89 1.78 -8.60 -0.98
C SER A 89 2.82 -9.32 -0.13
N GLY A 90 2.43 -9.72 1.09
CA GLY A 90 3.25 -10.59 1.95
C GLY A 90 3.41 -12.00 1.40
N GLY A 91 2.37 -12.54 0.77
CA GLY A 91 2.36 -13.86 0.15
C GLY A 91 3.01 -13.92 -1.24
N GLY A 92 3.24 -12.75 -1.87
CA GLY A 92 3.76 -12.68 -3.23
C GLY A 92 2.75 -13.11 -4.29
N ASN A 93 3.24 -13.50 -5.47
CA ASN A 93 2.46 -13.79 -6.66
C ASN A 93 1.82 -15.19 -6.61
N VAL A 94 0.87 -15.38 -5.69
CA VAL A 94 0.03 -16.58 -5.61
C VAL A 94 -1.35 -16.31 -6.22
N ILE A 95 -2.06 -17.36 -6.69
CA ILE A 95 -3.34 -17.26 -7.42
C ILE A 95 -4.35 -16.36 -6.69
N THR A 96 -4.51 -16.51 -5.38
CA THR A 96 -5.46 -15.71 -4.61
C THR A 96 -5.11 -14.22 -4.58
N ASN A 97 -3.81 -13.88 -4.49
CA ASN A 97 -3.36 -12.49 -4.46
C ASN A 97 -3.47 -11.81 -5.83
N THR A 98 -3.38 -12.55 -6.93
CA THR A 98 -3.48 -12.00 -8.28
C THR A 98 -4.87 -11.44 -8.58
N ALA A 99 -5.90 -11.91 -7.89
CA ALA A 99 -7.26 -11.42 -8.01
C ALA A 99 -7.41 -9.93 -7.63
N CYS A 100 -6.51 -9.37 -6.81
CA CYS A 100 -6.56 -7.97 -6.35
C CYS A 100 -6.60 -6.94 -7.49
N ARG A 101 -6.08 -7.29 -8.67
CA ARG A 101 -6.02 -6.44 -9.86
C ARG A 101 -7.34 -6.38 -10.64
N CYS A 102 -8.23 -7.39 -10.52
CA CYS A 102 -9.43 -7.50 -11.34
C CYS A 102 -10.27 -6.22 -11.34
N LYS A 103 -10.72 -5.79 -10.17
CA LYS A 103 -11.53 -4.58 -10.02
C LYS A 103 -10.71 -3.32 -10.32
N THR A 104 -9.45 -3.27 -9.86
CA THR A 104 -8.55 -2.11 -10.08
C THR A 104 -8.31 -1.85 -11.57
N VAL A 105 -7.94 -2.88 -12.34
CA VAL A 105 -7.70 -2.75 -13.78
C VAL A 105 -8.99 -2.40 -14.53
N LYS A 106 -10.13 -3.00 -14.14
CA LYS A 106 -11.43 -2.66 -14.71
C LYS A 106 -11.80 -1.20 -14.49
N LEU A 107 -11.59 -0.66 -13.28
CA LEU A 107 -11.86 0.74 -12.96
C LEU A 107 -10.91 1.67 -13.74
N LEU A 108 -9.60 1.38 -13.77
CA LEU A 108 -8.64 2.17 -14.55
C LEU A 108 -9.04 2.24 -16.04
N LYS A 109 -9.39 1.10 -16.66
CA LYS A 109 -9.84 1.06 -18.05
C LYS A 109 -11.14 1.87 -18.24
N LYS A 110 -12.08 1.82 -17.27
CA LYS A 110 -13.30 2.63 -17.30
C LYS A 110 -13.01 4.13 -17.20
N SER A 111 -11.97 4.51 -16.46
CA SER A 111 -11.49 5.89 -16.33
C SER A 111 -10.51 6.32 -17.44
N ASN A 112 -10.52 5.63 -18.59
CA ASN A 112 -9.69 5.89 -19.77
C ASN A 112 -8.18 5.80 -19.55
N PHE A 113 -7.70 4.94 -18.65
CA PHE A 113 -6.28 4.59 -18.55
C PHE A 113 -5.92 3.44 -19.49
N ASN A 114 -4.76 3.51 -20.12
CA ASN A 114 -4.20 2.42 -20.91
C ASN A 114 -3.26 1.56 -20.04
N VAL A 115 -3.81 0.58 -19.34
CA VAL A 115 -3.02 -0.34 -18.50
C VAL A 115 -2.19 -1.24 -19.41
N ILE A 116 -0.87 -1.09 -19.38
CA ILE A 116 0.09 -1.85 -20.21
C ILE A 116 1.00 -2.76 -19.39
N TYR A 117 1.12 -2.52 -18.07
CA TYR A 117 1.99 -3.29 -17.21
C TYR A 117 1.35 -3.61 -15.86
N GLU A 118 1.47 -4.87 -15.46
CA GLU A 118 1.00 -5.34 -14.15
C GLU A 118 2.09 -6.16 -13.46
N GLU A 119 2.40 -5.86 -12.21
CA GLU A 119 3.40 -6.58 -11.45
C GLU A 119 3.02 -6.72 -9.97
N MET A 120 3.57 -7.72 -9.30
CA MET A 120 3.44 -7.92 -7.86
C MET A 120 4.81 -7.92 -7.18
N VAL A 121 4.94 -7.12 -6.13
CA VAL A 121 6.14 -7.02 -5.30
C VAL A 121 5.88 -7.72 -3.97
N ARG A 122 6.75 -8.64 -3.61
CA ARG A 122 6.69 -9.29 -2.30
C ARG A 122 7.37 -8.41 -1.25
N MET A 123 6.65 -8.17 -0.13
CA MET A 123 7.15 -7.44 1.03
C MET A 123 6.91 -8.26 2.30
N PRO A 124 7.61 -7.97 3.42
CA PRO A 124 7.32 -8.62 4.69
C PRO A 124 5.84 -8.49 5.06
N ASN A 125 5.24 -9.62 5.47
CA ASN A 125 3.84 -9.67 5.89
C ASN A 125 3.63 -8.92 7.21
N ASN A 126 2.59 -8.12 7.30
CA ASN A 126 2.19 -7.37 8.50
C ASN A 126 0.91 -7.92 9.16
N TRP A 127 0.37 -9.03 8.64
CA TRP A 127 -0.91 -9.60 9.07
C TRP A 127 -0.72 -10.92 9.80
N MET A 128 -1.40 -11.10 10.93
CA MET A 128 -1.35 -12.24 11.86
C MET A 128 0.03 -12.42 12.51
N LYS A 129 1.05 -12.77 11.78
CA LYS A 129 2.41 -13.00 12.27
C LYS A 129 3.42 -12.36 11.31
N ALA A 130 4.22 -11.45 11.83
CA ALA A 130 5.34 -10.88 11.08
C ALA A 130 6.40 -11.96 10.79
N PRO A 131 7.09 -11.90 9.65
CA PRO A 131 8.14 -12.86 9.33
C PRO A 131 9.32 -12.70 10.29
N ASN A 132 10.00 -13.82 10.59
CA ASN A 132 11.24 -13.80 11.36
C ASN A 132 12.38 -13.13 10.57
N LYS A 133 13.51 -12.84 11.26
CA LYS A 133 14.66 -12.11 10.67
C LYS A 133 15.15 -12.77 9.37
N LYS A 134 15.32 -14.09 9.33
CA LYS A 134 15.76 -14.83 8.13
C LYS A 134 14.81 -14.60 6.94
N ASN A 135 13.51 -14.67 7.17
CA ASN A 135 12.51 -14.54 6.11
C ASN A 135 12.41 -13.12 5.58
N TYR A 136 12.34 -12.09 6.45
CA TYR A 136 12.25 -10.72 5.95
C TYR A 136 13.55 -10.25 5.30
N THR A 137 14.72 -10.66 5.80
CA THR A 137 16.02 -10.38 5.16
C THR A 137 16.06 -10.96 3.74
N HIS A 138 15.61 -12.21 3.57
CA HIS A 138 15.54 -12.85 2.26
C HIS A 138 14.57 -12.12 1.29
N ILE A 139 13.42 -11.65 1.80
CA ILE A 139 12.46 -10.89 0.99
C ILE A 139 13.07 -9.54 0.57
N LEU A 140 13.62 -8.81 1.53
CA LEU A 140 14.11 -7.45 1.32
C LEU A 140 15.39 -7.40 0.50
N SER A 141 16.28 -8.38 0.61
CA SER A 141 17.49 -8.47 -0.22
C SER A 141 17.20 -8.64 -1.72
N LYS A 142 16.02 -9.14 -2.07
CA LYS A 142 15.58 -9.26 -3.48
C LYS A 142 14.89 -8.01 -4.03
N LEU A 143 14.50 -7.09 -3.15
CA LEU A 143 13.71 -5.91 -3.53
C LEU A 143 14.45 -5.00 -4.52
N PRO A 144 15.74 -4.64 -4.34
CA PRO A 144 16.45 -3.77 -5.28
C PRO A 144 16.41 -4.30 -6.71
N LYS A 145 16.77 -5.57 -6.91
CA LYS A 145 16.73 -6.22 -8.23
C LYS A 145 15.33 -6.21 -8.84
N LYS A 146 14.29 -6.41 -8.01
CA LYS A 146 12.89 -6.37 -8.48
C LYS A 146 12.48 -4.96 -8.92
N ILE A 147 12.90 -3.93 -8.17
CA ILE A 147 12.64 -2.53 -8.52
C ILE A 147 13.36 -2.14 -9.82
N ASP A 148 14.63 -2.57 -10.01
CA ASP A 148 15.35 -2.33 -11.25
C ASP A 148 14.63 -2.94 -12.47
N GLN A 149 14.13 -4.17 -12.36
CA GLN A 149 13.35 -4.82 -13.42
C GLN A 149 12.06 -4.05 -13.74
N ILE A 150 11.34 -3.57 -12.70
CA ILE A 150 10.12 -2.78 -12.88
C ILE A 150 10.47 -1.45 -13.58
N ALA A 151 11.50 -0.74 -13.11
CA ALA A 151 11.94 0.53 -13.68
C ALA A 151 12.30 0.38 -15.15
N GLN A 152 13.07 -0.65 -15.51
CA GLN A 152 13.43 -0.93 -16.92
C GLN A 152 12.19 -1.21 -17.77
N THR A 153 11.22 -1.98 -17.27
CA THR A 153 9.96 -2.27 -17.99
C THR A 153 9.14 -1.00 -18.21
N VAL A 154 9.08 -0.12 -17.20
CA VAL A 154 8.40 1.19 -17.29
C VAL A 154 9.11 2.10 -18.29
N ILE A 155 10.45 2.22 -18.21
CA ILE A 155 11.25 3.08 -19.10
C ILE A 155 11.13 2.64 -20.57
N SER A 156 11.16 1.33 -20.82
CA SER A 156 11.00 0.76 -22.18
C SER A 156 9.54 0.70 -22.63
N GLU A 157 8.61 1.10 -21.79
CA GLU A 157 7.16 1.04 -22.03
C GLU A 157 6.68 -0.35 -22.51
N GLN A 158 7.35 -1.39 -22.04
CA GLN A 158 7.08 -2.76 -22.46
C GLN A 158 5.71 -3.21 -21.97
N ARG A 159 4.88 -3.70 -22.89
CA ARG A 159 3.56 -4.26 -22.53
C ARG A 159 3.73 -5.64 -21.91
N ARG A 160 3.23 -5.77 -20.66
CA ARG A 160 3.22 -7.02 -19.87
C ARG A 160 1.97 -7.09 -19.02
N GLU A 161 0.82 -7.15 -19.67
CA GLU A 161 -0.46 -7.36 -19.00
C GLU A 161 -0.58 -8.82 -18.54
N LYS A 162 -1.26 -9.03 -17.43
CA LYS A 162 -1.57 -10.37 -16.92
C LYS A 162 -2.94 -10.81 -17.42
N ILE A 163 -3.08 -12.09 -17.75
CA ILE A 163 -4.39 -12.67 -18.06
C ILE A 163 -5.21 -12.71 -16.75
N ILE A 164 -6.43 -12.24 -16.81
CA ILE A 164 -7.40 -12.34 -15.73
C ILE A 164 -8.31 -13.51 -16.05
N TYR A 165 -8.31 -14.51 -15.18
CA TYR A 165 -9.15 -15.71 -15.32
C TYR A 165 -10.49 -15.49 -14.60
N TRP A 166 -11.52 -16.25 -14.98
CA TRP A 166 -12.83 -16.20 -14.32
C TRP A 166 -12.76 -16.46 -12.80
N ILE A 167 -11.81 -17.32 -12.36
CA ILE A 167 -11.58 -17.61 -10.95
C ILE A 167 -11.06 -16.37 -10.17
N ASP A 168 -10.30 -15.49 -10.81
CA ASP A 168 -9.85 -14.25 -10.21
C ASP A 168 -11.03 -13.35 -9.84
N TYR A 169 -12.09 -13.32 -10.67
CA TYR A 169 -13.30 -12.56 -10.37
C TYR A 169 -14.06 -13.13 -9.16
N LEU A 170 -14.14 -14.45 -9.03
CA LEU A 170 -14.77 -15.10 -7.87
C LEU A 170 -13.98 -14.79 -6.59
N ILE A 171 -12.65 -14.94 -6.62
CA ILE A 171 -11.79 -14.64 -5.47
C ILE A 171 -11.89 -13.16 -5.10
N SER A 172 -11.88 -12.25 -6.09
CA SER A 172 -12.07 -10.83 -5.86
C SER A 172 -13.42 -10.50 -5.22
N ALA A 173 -14.50 -11.15 -5.66
CA ALA A 173 -15.83 -10.97 -5.08
C ALA A 173 -15.90 -11.45 -3.62
N LEU A 174 -15.28 -12.58 -3.29
CA LEU A 174 -15.15 -13.06 -1.91
C LEU A 174 -14.36 -12.08 -1.04
N GLY A 175 -13.24 -11.55 -1.56
CA GLY A 175 -12.46 -10.53 -0.86
C GLY A 175 -13.24 -9.24 -0.61
N GLU A 176 -14.03 -8.78 -1.57
CA GLU A 176 -14.90 -7.59 -1.38
C GLU A 176 -15.96 -7.83 -0.31
N ALA A 177 -16.55 -9.03 -0.25
CA ALA A 177 -17.51 -9.40 0.79
C ALA A 177 -16.86 -9.41 2.18
N GLU A 178 -15.66 -9.98 2.32
CA GLU A 178 -14.89 -9.97 3.57
C GLU A 178 -14.59 -8.54 4.04
N LYS A 179 -14.21 -7.65 3.13
CA LYS A 179 -13.93 -6.24 3.43
C LYS A 179 -15.15 -5.48 3.96
N GLY A 180 -16.37 -5.94 3.72
CA GLY A 180 -17.58 -5.38 4.30
C GLY A 180 -17.59 -5.35 5.83
N GLY A 181 -16.80 -6.20 6.49
CA GLY A 181 -16.67 -6.27 7.94
C GLY A 181 -15.51 -5.48 8.56
N THR A 182 -14.63 -4.88 7.75
CA THR A 182 -13.39 -4.24 8.25
C THR A 182 -13.64 -3.03 9.17
N TYR A 183 -14.78 -2.35 9.02
CA TYR A 183 -15.17 -1.26 9.93
C TYR A 183 -15.27 -1.72 11.39
N LYS A 184 -15.63 -3.00 11.65
CA LYS A 184 -15.71 -3.58 13.00
C LYS A 184 -14.34 -3.59 13.69
N PHE A 185 -13.26 -3.77 12.91
CA PHE A 185 -11.91 -3.67 13.45
C PHE A 185 -11.62 -2.25 13.96
N GLY A 186 -11.94 -1.22 13.16
CA GLY A 186 -11.76 0.19 13.58
C GLY A 186 -12.55 0.50 14.83
N ASN A 187 -13.84 0.19 14.84
CA ASN A 187 -14.72 0.44 16.00
C ASN A 187 -14.32 -0.37 17.24
N GLY A 188 -13.66 -1.52 17.06
CA GLY A 188 -13.16 -2.37 18.13
C GLY A 188 -11.78 -1.96 18.66
N ILE A 189 -11.20 -0.83 18.26
CA ILE A 189 -9.92 -0.38 18.81
C ILE A 189 -10.16 0.33 20.17
N LYS A 190 -9.66 -0.30 21.24
CA LYS A 190 -9.61 0.30 22.57
C LYS A 190 -8.40 1.22 22.69
N VAL A 191 -8.63 2.45 23.15
CA VAL A 191 -7.56 3.42 23.42
C VAL A 191 -7.16 3.32 24.88
N LEU A 192 -5.92 2.91 25.14
CA LEU A 192 -5.36 2.73 26.48
C LEU A 192 -4.97 4.09 27.10
N ASP A 193 -4.76 4.11 28.42
CA ASP A 193 -4.38 5.33 29.16
C ASP A 193 -2.98 5.84 28.80
N ALA A 194 -2.13 5.00 28.25
CA ALA A 194 -0.84 5.40 27.68
C ALA A 194 -0.95 6.32 26.45
N CYS A 195 -2.15 6.58 25.94
CA CYS A 195 -2.35 7.49 24.80
C CYS A 195 -2.08 8.94 25.21
N THR A 196 -1.11 9.58 24.53
CA THR A 196 -0.75 10.99 24.77
C THR A 196 -1.53 11.99 23.90
N GLY A 197 -2.50 11.54 23.09
CA GLY A 197 -3.23 12.44 22.18
C GLY A 197 -2.40 13.03 21.03
N CYS A 198 -1.23 12.46 20.69
CA CYS A 198 -0.29 13.01 19.71
C CYS A 198 -0.84 13.13 18.27
N GLY A 199 -1.96 12.49 17.94
CA GLY A 199 -2.63 12.59 16.63
C GLY A 199 -1.97 11.85 15.47
N LEU A 200 -0.87 11.12 15.67
CA LEU A 200 -0.19 10.39 14.58
C LEU A 200 -1.08 9.34 13.91
N CYS A 201 -1.95 8.68 14.67
CA CYS A 201 -2.90 7.71 14.14
C CYS A 201 -3.91 8.36 13.17
N ALA A 202 -4.42 9.54 13.49
CA ALA A 202 -5.34 10.30 12.63
C ALA A 202 -4.61 10.84 11.40
N LYS A 203 -3.44 11.47 11.58
CA LYS A 203 -2.61 12.02 10.49
C LYS A 203 -2.26 10.96 9.43
N ASN A 204 -1.97 9.74 9.86
CA ASN A 204 -1.52 8.65 8.98
C ASN A 204 -2.66 7.77 8.46
N CYS A 205 -3.91 8.01 8.86
CA CYS A 205 -5.05 7.21 8.43
C CYS A 205 -5.44 7.52 6.98
N CYS A 206 -5.05 6.65 6.03
CA CYS A 206 -5.39 6.82 4.63
C CYS A 206 -6.90 6.75 4.34
N SER A 207 -7.67 6.09 5.21
CA SER A 207 -9.13 5.98 5.10
C SER A 207 -9.89 7.12 5.77
N SER A 208 -9.18 8.09 6.36
CA SER A 208 -9.78 9.22 7.12
C SER A 208 -10.75 8.77 8.22
N ASN A 209 -10.48 7.60 8.82
CA ASN A 209 -11.37 6.94 9.80
C ASN A 209 -11.16 7.41 11.23
N ILE A 210 -10.16 8.23 11.52
CA ILE A 210 -9.76 8.59 12.88
C ILE A 210 -9.85 10.10 13.06
N GLN A 211 -10.61 10.52 14.05
CA GLN A 211 -10.77 11.92 14.46
C GLN A 211 -10.08 12.15 15.79
N ILE A 212 -9.46 13.31 15.97
CA ILE A 212 -8.82 13.73 17.21
C ILE A 212 -8.76 15.26 17.29
N GLU A 213 -9.08 15.80 18.44
CA GLU A 213 -8.93 17.22 18.75
C GLU A 213 -7.55 17.42 19.39
N ARG A 214 -6.54 17.76 18.58
CA ARG A 214 -5.14 17.81 18.99
C ARG A 214 -4.87 18.87 20.05
N GLU A 215 -5.52 20.02 19.94
CA GLU A 215 -5.36 21.14 20.87
C GLU A 215 -5.79 20.77 22.30
N LEU A 216 -6.73 19.86 22.41
CA LEU A 216 -7.24 19.36 23.69
C LEU A 216 -6.59 18.06 24.14
N HIS A 217 -5.58 17.54 23.41
CA HIS A 217 -4.95 16.24 23.68
C HIS A 217 -5.95 15.10 23.90
N THR A 218 -7.08 15.14 23.19
CA THR A 218 -8.15 14.14 23.35
C THR A 218 -7.73 12.77 22.84
N LYS A 219 -8.37 11.71 23.35
CA LYS A 219 -8.19 10.36 22.82
C LYS A 219 -8.81 10.27 21.40
N PRO A 220 -8.18 9.52 20.45
CA PRO A 220 -8.73 9.36 19.12
C PRO A 220 -10.06 8.62 19.12
N LYS A 221 -10.99 9.08 18.26
CA LYS A 221 -12.27 8.44 17.99
C LYS A 221 -12.22 7.74 16.63
N PHE A 222 -12.70 6.51 16.57
CA PHE A 222 -12.68 5.69 15.35
C PHE A 222 -14.08 5.65 14.73
N GLY A 223 -14.15 5.87 13.41
CA GLY A 223 -15.37 5.82 12.61
C GLY A 223 -15.58 4.47 11.90
N ASN A 224 -16.48 4.48 10.90
CA ASN A 224 -16.91 3.28 10.15
C ASN A 224 -16.19 3.09 8.80
N GLN A 225 -15.07 3.79 8.56
CA GLN A 225 -14.36 3.76 7.28
C GLN A 225 -13.02 3.02 7.35
N CYS A 226 -12.85 2.15 8.32
CA CYS A 226 -11.60 1.41 8.52
C CYS A 226 -11.40 0.35 7.42
N ASP A 227 -10.22 0.35 6.78
CA ASP A 227 -9.77 -0.68 5.83
C ASP A 227 -8.87 -1.74 6.48
N MET A 228 -8.77 -1.76 7.80
CA MET A 228 -7.96 -2.71 8.57
C MET A 228 -6.50 -2.80 8.07
N CYS A 229 -5.90 -1.66 7.70
CA CYS A 229 -4.53 -1.58 7.20
C CYS A 229 -3.46 -1.70 8.29
N LEU A 230 -3.85 -1.76 9.57
CA LEU A 230 -3.02 -1.89 10.78
C LEU A 230 -2.06 -0.71 11.02
N GLY A 231 -2.08 0.32 10.20
CA GLY A 231 -1.15 1.45 10.27
C GLY A 231 -1.19 2.19 11.60
N CYS A 232 -2.39 2.49 12.13
CA CYS A 232 -2.54 3.18 13.41
C CYS A 232 -2.02 2.34 14.60
N VAL A 233 -2.25 1.03 14.57
CA VAL A 233 -1.84 0.11 15.64
C VAL A 233 -0.31 -0.04 15.71
N TYR A 234 0.33 -0.34 14.56
CA TYR A 234 1.77 -0.59 14.51
C TYR A 234 2.63 0.66 14.61
N ASN A 235 2.13 1.80 14.13
CA ASN A 235 2.88 3.07 14.18
C ASN A 235 2.58 3.92 15.42
N CYS A 236 1.78 3.43 16.38
CA CYS A 236 1.56 4.12 17.63
C CYS A 236 2.82 4.08 18.51
N PRO A 237 3.47 5.24 18.82
CA PRO A 237 4.71 5.25 19.60
C PRO A 237 4.49 4.73 21.02
N GLN A 238 3.31 4.95 21.58
CA GLN A 238 2.93 4.50 22.93
C GLN A 238 2.30 3.10 22.96
N LYS A 239 2.14 2.44 21.78
CA LYS A 239 1.41 1.15 21.67
C LYS A 239 0.03 1.18 22.35
N ALA A 240 -0.60 2.34 22.36
CA ALA A 240 -1.84 2.63 23.10
C ALA A 240 -3.12 2.24 22.35
N LEU A 241 -3.03 1.60 21.20
CA LEU A 241 -4.18 1.19 20.38
C LEU A 241 -4.29 -0.34 20.36
N GLN A 242 -5.28 -0.86 21.08
CA GLN A 242 -5.49 -2.29 21.24
C GLN A 242 -6.77 -2.74 20.53
N PRO A 243 -6.68 -3.49 19.42
CA PRO A 243 -7.84 -4.08 18.78
C PRO A 243 -8.49 -5.11 19.69
N THR A 244 -9.83 -5.07 19.78
CA THR A 244 -10.63 -6.07 20.48
C THR A 244 -11.27 -7.04 19.50
N TRP A 245 -11.84 -6.54 18.41
CA TRP A 245 -12.31 -7.35 17.29
C TRP A 245 -11.18 -7.56 16.28
N GLY A 246 -10.99 -8.79 15.83
CA GLY A 246 -9.92 -9.12 14.87
C GLY A 246 -8.51 -9.02 15.46
N ALA A 247 -8.35 -9.03 16.79
CA ALA A 247 -7.05 -8.92 17.44
C ALA A 247 -6.04 -10.00 17.02
N PHE A 248 -6.50 -11.19 16.62
CA PHE A 248 -5.66 -12.27 16.10
C PHE A 248 -4.93 -11.91 14.79
N GLN A 249 -5.39 -10.88 14.10
CA GLN A 249 -4.79 -10.40 12.85
C GLN A 249 -3.60 -9.47 13.08
N VAL A 250 -3.35 -9.08 14.33
CA VAL A 250 -2.22 -8.22 14.72
C VAL A 250 -1.12 -9.07 15.35
N ASP A 251 0.11 -8.91 14.88
CA ASP A 251 1.26 -9.56 15.51
C ASP A 251 1.50 -8.99 16.90
N LYS A 252 1.52 -9.84 17.91
CA LYS A 252 1.74 -9.45 19.32
C LYS A 252 3.11 -8.81 19.56
N ASN A 253 4.10 -9.20 18.76
CA ASN A 253 5.45 -8.64 18.82
C ASN A 253 5.58 -7.31 18.08
N GLY A 254 4.51 -6.90 17.38
CA GLY A 254 4.48 -5.71 16.55
C GLY A 254 5.09 -5.93 15.16
N TYR A 255 4.95 -4.92 14.32
CA TYR A 255 5.52 -4.86 12.98
C TYR A 255 6.24 -3.53 12.79
N ASN A 256 7.52 -3.56 12.46
CA ASN A 256 8.32 -2.37 12.22
C ASN A 256 9.19 -2.54 10.97
N LEU A 257 8.66 -2.09 9.83
CA LEU A 257 9.36 -2.21 8.54
C LEU A 257 10.66 -1.39 8.51
N ARG A 258 10.72 -0.26 9.20
CA ARG A 258 11.93 0.57 9.28
C ARG A 258 13.09 -0.18 9.96
N LEU A 259 12.80 -0.84 11.07
CA LEU A 259 13.79 -1.67 11.77
C LEU A 259 14.20 -2.87 10.92
N MET A 260 13.25 -3.53 10.23
CA MET A 260 13.56 -4.63 9.31
C MET A 260 14.50 -4.19 8.19
N ARG A 261 14.34 -2.97 7.68
CA ARG A 261 15.21 -2.39 6.67
C ARG A 261 16.62 -2.16 7.20
N GLN A 262 16.75 -1.49 8.35
CA GLN A 262 18.05 -1.24 8.99
C GLN A 262 18.84 -2.55 9.18
N ASN A 263 18.20 -3.59 9.69
CA ASN A 263 18.82 -4.90 9.85
C ASN A 263 19.31 -5.56 8.54
N VAL A 264 18.75 -5.18 7.40
CA VAL A 264 19.21 -5.70 6.08
C VAL A 264 20.41 -4.90 5.59
N ASP A 265 20.37 -3.58 5.78
CA ASP A 265 21.46 -2.68 5.40
C ASP A 265 22.73 -3.05 6.21
N ASP A 266 22.63 -3.26 7.53
CA ASP A 266 23.72 -3.71 8.41
C ASP A 266 24.35 -5.02 7.96
N VAL A 267 23.53 -6.03 7.59
CA VAL A 267 24.04 -7.34 7.10
C VAL A 267 24.72 -7.21 5.73
N ALA A 268 24.30 -6.25 4.90
CA ALA A 268 24.93 -6.00 3.61
C ALA A 268 26.31 -5.35 3.78
N GLU A 269 26.44 -4.40 4.72
CA GLU A 269 27.73 -3.76 5.07
C GLU A 269 28.72 -4.77 5.66
N GLU A 270 28.28 -5.61 6.61
CA GLU A 270 29.16 -6.68 7.18
C GLU A 270 29.71 -7.61 6.09
N LYS A 271 28.88 -7.98 5.08
CA LYS A 271 29.34 -8.83 3.97
C LYS A 271 30.26 -8.14 2.98
N SER A 272 30.25 -6.81 2.90
CA SER A 272 31.15 -6.04 2.04
C SER A 272 32.53 -5.80 2.65
N LEU A 273 32.68 -6.03 3.96
CA LEU A 273 33.91 -5.88 4.72
C LEU A 273 34.71 -7.19 4.87
N CYS A 274 34.13 -8.32 4.44
CA CYS A 274 34.78 -9.64 4.37
C CYS A 274 35.11 -10.02 2.91
#